data_9eef78cbb69a438566207793d181ef42
#
_entry.id   9eef78cbb69a438566207793d181ef42
#
_cell.length_a   1.000
_cell.length_b   1.000
_cell.length_c   1.000
_cell.angle_alpha   90.00
_cell.angle_beta   90.00
_cell.angle_gamma   90.00
#
_symmetry.space_group_name_H-M   'P 1'
#
loop_
_entity.id
_entity.type
_entity.pdbx_description
1 polymer ?
#
loop_
_entity_poly.entity_id
_entity_poly.type
_entity_poly.pdbx_seq_one_letter_code
_entity_poly.pdbx_strand_id
1 'polypeptide(L)'
;MNGVTSSALDGFAWISEHIGDYGGDPRNISISGHSAGAHLTAEIMAHDHSPSRAISGAVMISGVFDPANVSKTSVNDVLCLSAETISRRNVLLRPTRMQAQTTIVVGGDEPELWVDQSVDYYHHLRRQGMKPSLHVLPALNHYNILGLFHDPNSPVIEAITSAANG
;
A
#
# COMPACT_ATOMS: atom_id res chain seq x y z
N MET A 1 14.62 2.48 8.02
CA MET A 1 13.20 2.07 7.85
C MET A 1 12.31 2.31 9.09
N ASN A 2 12.78 2.11 10.32
CA ASN A 2 11.91 2.29 11.50
C ASN A 2 11.34 3.71 11.62
N GLY A 3 12.14 4.77 11.41
CA GLY A 3 11.69 6.15 11.47
C GLY A 3 10.62 6.49 10.41
N VAL A 4 10.79 6.03 9.17
CA VAL A 4 9.83 6.31 8.08
C VAL A 4 8.47 5.66 8.35
N THR A 5 8.47 4.38 8.80
CA THR A 5 7.21 3.70 9.15
C THR A 5 6.54 4.37 10.36
N SER A 6 7.31 4.74 11.40
CA SER A 6 6.75 5.47 12.54
C SER A 6 6.11 6.79 12.09
N SER A 7 6.83 7.59 11.29
CA SER A 7 6.28 8.85 10.77
C SER A 7 4.99 8.66 9.94
N ALA A 8 4.89 7.59 9.15
CA ALA A 8 3.67 7.29 8.40
C ALA A 8 2.50 6.93 9.32
N LEU A 9 2.76 6.14 10.37
CA LEU A 9 1.77 5.77 11.38
C LEU A 9 1.32 6.99 12.20
N ASP A 10 2.27 7.82 12.61
CA ASP A 10 1.98 9.06 13.37
C ASP A 10 1.19 10.04 12.51
N GLY A 11 1.54 10.18 11.21
CA GLY A 11 0.80 11.01 10.26
C GLY A 11 -0.63 10.52 10.05
N PHE A 12 -0.83 9.21 9.88
CA PHE A 12 -2.18 8.63 9.77
C PHE A 12 -2.98 8.83 11.06
N ALA A 13 -2.35 8.67 12.21
CA ALA A 13 -2.97 8.92 13.51
C ALA A 13 -3.45 10.38 13.61
N TRP A 14 -2.58 11.31 13.28
CA TRP A 14 -2.88 12.75 13.32
C TRP A 14 -4.02 13.11 12.36
N ILE A 15 -3.98 12.62 11.12
CA ILE A 15 -5.06 12.85 10.14
C ILE A 15 -6.39 12.31 10.69
N SER A 16 -6.41 11.10 11.23
CA SER A 16 -7.63 10.48 11.76
C SER A 16 -8.25 11.28 12.91
N GLU A 17 -7.44 12.00 13.68
CA GLU A 17 -7.87 12.79 14.84
C GLU A 17 -8.26 14.22 14.48
N HIS A 18 -7.66 14.81 13.45
CA HIS A 18 -7.75 16.25 13.21
C HIS A 18 -8.39 16.63 11.87
N ILE A 19 -8.55 15.69 10.92
CA ILE A 19 -9.02 16.04 9.57
C ILE A 19 -10.41 16.69 9.57
N GLY A 20 -11.23 16.43 10.58
CA GLY A 20 -12.52 17.08 10.78
C GLY A 20 -12.41 18.61 10.94
N ASP A 21 -11.34 19.10 11.58
CA ASP A 21 -11.09 20.54 11.77
C ASP A 21 -10.76 21.24 10.44
N TYR A 22 -10.39 20.47 9.43
CA TYR A 22 -10.06 20.92 8.07
C TYR A 22 -11.17 20.62 7.04
N GLY A 23 -12.36 20.16 7.50
CA GLY A 23 -13.51 19.88 6.65
C GLY A 23 -13.51 18.49 6.01
N GLY A 24 -12.60 17.60 6.40
CA GLY A 24 -12.61 16.18 5.98
C GLY A 24 -13.47 15.31 6.90
N ASP A 25 -13.80 14.11 6.45
CA ASP A 25 -14.50 13.11 7.27
C ASP A 25 -13.48 12.06 7.77
N PRO A 26 -13.23 11.98 9.09
CA PRO A 26 -12.30 11.00 9.65
C PRO A 26 -12.77 9.53 9.48
N ARG A 27 -14.03 9.32 9.10
CA ARG A 27 -14.58 7.99 8.81
C ARG A 27 -14.38 7.60 7.34
N ASN A 28 -13.98 8.55 6.49
CA ASN A 28 -13.81 8.35 5.05
C ASN A 28 -12.39 8.77 4.61
N ILE A 29 -11.39 8.05 5.11
CA ILE A 29 -9.98 8.27 4.77
C ILE A 29 -9.54 7.20 3.78
N SER A 30 -9.06 7.63 2.61
CA SER A 30 -8.38 6.77 1.65
C SER A 30 -6.87 7.00 1.69
N ILE A 31 -6.10 5.92 1.67
CA ILE A 31 -4.64 5.97 1.63
C ILE A 31 -4.12 5.35 0.34
N SER A 32 -3.09 5.94 -0.23
CA SER A 32 -2.47 5.40 -1.43
C SER A 32 -0.95 5.56 -1.40
N GLY A 33 -0.27 4.73 -2.16
CA GLY A 33 1.17 4.83 -2.28
C GLY A 33 1.72 4.03 -3.45
N HIS A 34 2.88 4.47 -3.93
CA HIS A 34 3.66 3.80 -4.96
C HIS A 34 4.94 3.23 -4.37
N SER A 35 5.35 2.04 -4.80
CA SER A 35 6.62 1.41 -4.42
C SER A 35 6.77 1.29 -2.89
N ALA A 36 7.73 1.95 -2.28
CA ALA A 36 7.89 2.03 -0.82
C ALA A 36 6.67 2.69 -0.13
N GLY A 37 5.97 3.62 -0.81
CA GLY A 37 4.72 4.20 -0.32
C GLY A 37 3.58 3.18 -0.23
N ALA A 38 3.49 2.25 -1.19
CA ALA A 38 2.55 1.13 -1.12
C ALA A 38 2.88 0.17 0.04
N HIS A 39 4.17 -0.04 0.31
CA HIS A 39 4.61 -0.75 1.52
C HIS A 39 4.14 -0.05 2.79
N LEU A 40 4.27 1.28 2.88
CA LEU A 40 3.79 2.04 4.04
C LEU A 40 2.26 1.97 4.19
N THR A 41 1.53 1.97 3.07
CA THR A 41 0.07 1.73 3.06
C THR A 41 -0.26 0.36 3.67
N ALA A 42 0.45 -0.69 3.26
CA ALA A 42 0.28 -2.03 3.82
C ALA A 42 0.70 -2.12 5.31
N GLU A 43 1.75 -1.38 5.71
CA GLU A 43 2.19 -1.27 7.10
C GLU A 43 1.11 -0.60 7.98
N ILE A 44 0.47 0.48 7.49
CA ILE A 44 -0.64 1.13 8.18
C ILE A 44 -1.79 0.14 8.35
N MET A 45 -2.16 -0.59 7.31
CA MET A 45 -3.25 -1.58 7.39
C MET A 45 -2.94 -2.77 8.33
N ALA A 46 -1.67 -3.13 8.48
CA ALA A 46 -1.23 -4.23 9.35
C ALA A 46 -0.96 -3.80 10.80
N HIS A 47 -0.98 -2.50 11.09
CA HIS A 47 -0.72 -1.98 12.44
C HIS A 47 -1.96 -2.08 13.33
N ASP A 48 -1.72 -2.16 14.63
CA ASP A 48 -2.79 -2.21 15.64
C ASP A 48 -3.18 -0.78 16.02
N HIS A 49 -4.24 -0.28 15.41
CA HIS A 49 -4.75 1.07 15.62
C HIS A 49 -5.84 1.12 16.68
N SER A 50 -6.13 2.33 17.18
CA SER A 50 -7.33 2.55 17.96
C SER A 50 -8.58 2.15 17.16
N PRO A 51 -9.59 1.51 17.78
CA PRO A 51 -10.83 1.09 17.10
C PRO A 51 -11.59 2.23 16.41
N SER A 52 -11.35 3.48 16.81
CA SER A 52 -11.96 4.67 16.18
C SER A 52 -11.35 5.06 14.84
N ARG A 53 -10.18 4.50 14.50
CA ARG A 53 -9.50 4.82 13.23
C ARG A 53 -9.96 3.84 12.16
N ALA A 54 -10.39 4.39 11.03
CA ALA A 54 -10.86 3.61 9.89
C ALA A 54 -10.18 4.07 8.59
N ILE A 55 -10.06 3.15 7.65
CA ILE A 55 -9.64 3.41 6.27
C ILE A 55 -10.79 2.93 5.39
N SER A 56 -11.35 3.83 4.57
CA SER A 56 -12.37 3.48 3.58
C SER A 56 -11.75 2.82 2.35
N GLY A 57 -10.60 3.33 1.89
CA GLY A 57 -9.90 2.82 0.73
C GLY A 57 -8.38 2.74 0.88
N ALA A 58 -7.79 1.75 0.21
CA ALA A 58 -6.34 1.59 0.11
C ALA A 58 -5.95 1.26 -1.33
N VAL A 59 -5.11 2.10 -1.94
CA VAL A 59 -4.62 1.89 -3.31
C VAL A 59 -3.10 1.75 -3.29
N MET A 60 -2.63 0.58 -3.69
CA MET A 60 -1.22 0.19 -3.63
C MET A 60 -0.68 -0.04 -5.03
N ILE A 61 0.26 0.78 -5.46
CA ILE A 61 0.80 0.77 -6.81
C ILE A 61 2.24 0.27 -6.76
N SER A 62 2.53 -0.81 -7.51
CA SER A 62 3.88 -1.40 -7.64
C SER A 62 4.57 -1.61 -6.29
N GLY A 63 3.84 -2.19 -5.33
CA GLY A 63 4.21 -2.21 -3.92
C GLY A 63 5.37 -3.17 -3.60
N VAL A 64 6.11 -2.84 -2.54
CA VAL A 64 7.07 -3.75 -1.91
C VAL A 64 6.34 -4.44 -0.75
N PHE A 65 5.90 -5.68 -0.96
CA PHE A 65 5.18 -6.44 0.09
C PHE A 65 6.09 -7.45 0.79
N ASP A 66 7.14 -7.91 0.11
CA ASP A 66 8.24 -8.67 0.69
C ASP A 66 9.56 -7.90 0.56
N PRO A 67 10.09 -7.30 1.64
CA PRO A 67 11.36 -6.60 1.61
C PRO A 67 12.57 -7.46 1.23
N ALA A 68 12.45 -8.80 1.30
CA ALA A 68 13.51 -9.69 0.81
C ALA A 68 13.75 -9.53 -0.70
N ASN A 69 12.75 -9.11 -1.48
CA ASN A 69 12.93 -8.84 -2.90
C ASN A 69 13.79 -7.58 -3.14
N VAL A 70 13.62 -6.56 -2.32
CA VAL A 70 14.47 -5.35 -2.39
C VAL A 70 15.91 -5.66 -2.00
N SER A 71 16.13 -6.57 -1.04
CA SER A 71 17.48 -6.95 -0.62
C SER A 71 18.33 -7.57 -1.75
N LYS A 72 17.70 -8.01 -2.84
CA LYS A 72 18.35 -8.57 -4.03
C LYS A 72 18.64 -7.53 -5.12
N THR A 73 18.35 -6.27 -4.88
CA THR A 73 18.54 -5.16 -5.84
C THR A 73 19.61 -4.20 -5.36
N SER A 74 20.12 -3.36 -6.28
CA SER A 74 21.08 -2.28 -5.94
C SER A 74 20.54 -1.24 -4.95
N VAL A 75 19.23 -1.15 -4.78
CA VAL A 75 18.61 -0.28 -3.77
C VAL A 75 19.07 -0.68 -2.37
N ASN A 76 19.36 -1.96 -2.14
CA ASN A 76 19.82 -2.45 -0.85
C ASN A 76 21.24 -1.99 -0.49
N ASP A 77 22.06 -1.56 -1.46
CA ASP A 77 23.38 -0.99 -1.20
C ASP A 77 23.28 0.28 -0.34
N VAL A 78 22.15 0.99 -0.47
CA VAL A 78 21.83 2.20 0.33
C VAL A 78 21.01 1.87 1.56
N LEU A 79 20.03 0.96 1.45
CA LEU A 79 19.11 0.65 2.55
C LEU A 79 19.73 -0.26 3.62
N CYS A 80 20.69 -1.09 3.26
CA CYS A 80 21.39 -2.02 4.14
C CYS A 80 20.41 -2.83 5.02
N LEU A 81 19.41 -3.45 4.40
CA LEU A 81 18.35 -4.18 5.10
C LEU A 81 18.92 -5.41 5.82
N SER A 82 18.83 -5.44 7.15
CA SER A 82 19.16 -6.63 7.92
C SER A 82 18.07 -7.71 7.81
N ALA A 83 18.44 -8.97 8.05
CA ALA A 83 17.48 -10.09 8.07
C ALA A 83 16.34 -9.86 9.07
N GLU A 84 16.64 -9.25 10.23
CA GLU A 84 15.63 -8.87 11.22
C GLU A 84 14.66 -7.83 10.67
N THR A 85 15.16 -6.80 9.99
CA THR A 85 14.32 -5.76 9.36
C THR A 85 13.45 -6.36 8.27
N ILE A 86 13.99 -7.22 7.41
CA ILE A 86 13.26 -7.92 6.36
C ILE A 86 12.12 -8.73 6.96
N SER A 87 12.40 -9.58 7.95
CA SER A 87 11.36 -10.42 8.58
C SER A 87 10.28 -9.59 9.26
N ARG A 88 10.65 -8.56 10.03
CA ARG A 88 9.71 -7.72 10.77
C ARG A 88 8.83 -6.87 9.85
N ARG A 89 9.35 -6.45 8.69
CA ARG A 89 8.65 -5.58 7.73
C ARG A 89 7.96 -6.34 6.60
N ASN A 90 8.04 -7.65 6.58
CA ASN A 90 7.33 -8.45 5.60
C ASN A 90 5.83 -8.49 5.96
N VAL A 91 5.03 -7.74 5.21
CA VAL A 91 3.58 -7.63 5.43
C VAL A 91 2.82 -8.91 5.02
N LEU A 92 3.44 -9.80 4.24
CA LEU A 92 2.88 -11.11 3.90
C LEU A 92 2.88 -12.07 5.10
N LEU A 93 3.71 -11.79 6.11
CA LEU A 93 3.85 -12.61 7.33
C LEU A 93 2.99 -12.10 8.50
N ARG A 94 2.27 -11.01 8.31
CA ARG A 94 1.51 -10.34 9.39
C ARG A 94 0.03 -10.24 9.04
N PRO A 95 -0.87 -10.31 10.02
CA PRO A 95 -2.29 -10.10 9.78
C PRO A 95 -2.54 -8.63 9.40
N THR A 96 -3.45 -8.43 8.45
CA THR A 96 -4.03 -7.11 8.17
C THR A 96 -5.09 -6.81 9.24
N ARG A 97 -4.96 -5.68 9.92
CA ARG A 97 -5.81 -5.29 11.06
C ARG A 97 -6.98 -4.41 10.64
N MET A 98 -6.82 -3.66 9.54
CA MET A 98 -7.85 -2.77 9.02
C MET A 98 -8.50 -3.36 7.76
N GLN A 99 -9.82 -3.27 7.70
CA GLN A 99 -10.61 -3.64 6.51
C GLN A 99 -10.84 -2.38 5.69
N ALA A 100 -10.51 -2.42 4.41
CA ALA A 100 -10.70 -1.31 3.48
C ALA A 100 -11.02 -1.84 2.08
N GLN A 101 -11.69 -1.05 1.27
CA GLN A 101 -11.75 -1.30 -0.17
C GLN A 101 -10.33 -1.21 -0.73
N THR A 102 -9.75 -2.34 -1.08
CA THR A 102 -8.33 -2.40 -1.43
C THR A 102 -8.14 -2.69 -2.91
N THR A 103 -7.35 -1.85 -3.57
CA THR A 103 -6.93 -2.05 -4.96
C THR A 103 -5.41 -2.12 -5.04
N ILE A 104 -4.92 -3.17 -5.68
CA ILE A 104 -3.50 -3.38 -5.97
C ILE A 104 -3.31 -3.21 -7.47
N VAL A 105 -2.35 -2.39 -7.86
CA VAL A 105 -2.02 -2.12 -9.27
C VAL A 105 -0.54 -2.37 -9.47
N VAL A 106 -0.16 -3.08 -10.52
CA VAL A 106 1.24 -3.33 -10.88
C VAL A 106 1.40 -3.30 -12.39
N GLY A 107 2.54 -2.82 -12.87
CA GLY A 107 2.88 -2.83 -14.29
C GLY A 107 3.27 -4.23 -14.76
N GLY A 108 2.77 -4.64 -15.93
CA GLY A 108 3.08 -5.95 -16.51
C GLY A 108 4.51 -6.05 -17.04
N ASP A 109 5.17 -4.92 -17.29
CA ASP A 109 6.59 -4.84 -17.71
C ASP A 109 7.54 -4.57 -16.52
N GLU A 110 7.06 -4.71 -15.29
CA GLU A 110 7.92 -4.69 -14.11
C GLU A 110 8.67 -6.02 -13.97
N PRO A 111 9.80 -6.05 -13.22
CA PRO A 111 10.47 -7.31 -12.92
C PRO A 111 9.50 -8.34 -12.31
N GLU A 112 9.64 -9.61 -12.69
CA GLU A 112 8.76 -10.72 -12.27
C GLU A 112 8.50 -10.71 -10.76
N LEU A 113 9.54 -10.50 -9.95
CA LEU A 113 9.42 -10.43 -8.49
C LEU A 113 8.49 -9.29 -7.98
N TRP A 114 8.29 -8.22 -8.77
CA TRP A 114 7.36 -7.14 -8.43
C TRP A 114 5.92 -7.52 -8.72
N VAL A 115 5.69 -8.17 -9.86
CA VAL A 115 4.38 -8.72 -10.22
C VAL A 115 3.98 -9.81 -9.22
N ASP A 116 4.87 -10.77 -8.97
CA ASP A 116 4.63 -11.91 -8.08
C ASP A 116 4.26 -11.47 -6.65
N GLN A 117 5.02 -10.56 -6.04
CA GLN A 117 4.70 -10.10 -4.69
C GLN A 117 3.37 -9.32 -4.61
N SER A 118 2.94 -8.69 -5.70
CA SER A 118 1.63 -8.04 -5.80
C SER A 118 0.50 -9.07 -5.83
N VAL A 119 0.69 -10.17 -6.56
CA VAL A 119 -0.21 -11.34 -6.59
C VAL A 119 -0.24 -12.02 -5.22
N ASP A 120 0.92 -12.21 -4.59
CA ASP A 120 1.01 -12.81 -3.26
C ASP A 120 0.29 -11.98 -2.20
N TYR A 121 0.41 -10.65 -2.25
CA TYR A 121 -0.28 -9.77 -1.33
C TYR A 121 -1.81 -9.77 -1.57
N TYR A 122 -2.25 -9.81 -2.83
CA TYR A 122 -3.65 -10.02 -3.16
C TYR A 122 -4.20 -11.31 -2.53
N HIS A 123 -3.49 -12.44 -2.68
CA HIS A 123 -3.90 -13.70 -2.06
C HIS A 123 -3.83 -13.66 -0.54
N HIS A 124 -2.84 -12.96 0.03
CA HIS A 124 -2.72 -12.76 1.47
C HIS A 124 -3.97 -12.05 2.05
N LEU A 125 -4.43 -10.97 1.43
CA LEU A 125 -5.64 -10.26 1.83
C LEU A 125 -6.91 -11.13 1.68
N ARG A 126 -7.00 -11.89 0.59
CA ARG A 126 -8.12 -12.82 0.36
C ARG A 126 -8.21 -13.92 1.42
N ARG A 127 -7.08 -14.47 1.83
CA ARG A 127 -7.04 -15.47 2.91
C ARG A 127 -7.51 -14.92 4.25
N GLN A 128 -7.50 -13.60 4.42
CA GLN A 128 -8.02 -12.90 5.60
C GLN A 128 -9.48 -12.43 5.43
N GLY A 129 -10.18 -12.88 4.39
CA GLY A 129 -11.60 -12.59 4.16
C GLY A 129 -11.86 -11.27 3.44
N MET A 130 -10.84 -10.54 3.05
CA MET A 130 -10.99 -9.31 2.27
C MET A 130 -11.32 -9.62 0.79
N LYS A 131 -11.82 -8.61 0.08
CA LYS A 131 -12.15 -8.69 -1.36
C LYS A 131 -11.36 -7.65 -2.16
N PRO A 132 -10.03 -7.73 -2.21
CA PRO A 132 -9.23 -6.78 -2.96
C PRO A 132 -9.43 -6.93 -4.47
N SER A 133 -9.17 -5.84 -5.22
CA SER A 133 -8.97 -5.89 -6.67
C SER A 133 -7.48 -5.96 -6.99
N LEU A 134 -7.12 -6.65 -8.09
CA LEU A 134 -5.76 -6.69 -8.60
C LEU A 134 -5.77 -6.35 -10.09
N HIS A 135 -4.96 -5.38 -10.49
CA HIS A 135 -4.75 -4.98 -11.87
C HIS A 135 -3.28 -5.14 -12.25
N VAL A 136 -3.00 -6.08 -13.17
CA VAL A 136 -1.71 -6.20 -13.84
C VAL A 136 -1.84 -5.52 -15.19
N LEU A 137 -1.23 -4.36 -15.35
CA LEU A 137 -1.42 -3.47 -16.50
C LEU A 137 -0.31 -3.66 -17.53
N PRO A 138 -0.62 -4.20 -18.73
CA PRO A 138 0.39 -4.44 -19.76
C PRO A 138 1.05 -3.13 -20.22
N ALA A 139 2.28 -3.21 -20.71
CA ALA A 139 3.09 -2.11 -21.22
C ALA A 139 3.41 -1.00 -20.21
N LEU A 140 3.15 -1.21 -18.93
CA LEU A 140 3.55 -0.30 -17.86
C LEU A 140 4.67 -0.92 -17.02
N ASN A 141 5.65 -0.10 -16.69
CA ASN A 141 6.75 -0.43 -15.79
C ASN A 141 6.66 0.41 -14.51
N HIS A 142 7.60 0.18 -13.59
CA HIS A 142 7.64 0.81 -12.26
C HIS A 142 7.58 2.35 -12.26
N TYR A 143 7.98 3.00 -13.34
CA TYR A 143 8.04 4.45 -13.43
C TYR A 143 6.90 5.05 -14.26
N ASN A 144 6.64 4.50 -15.45
CA ASN A 144 5.60 5.07 -16.32
C ASN A 144 4.17 4.79 -15.82
N ILE A 145 3.99 3.82 -14.93
CA ILE A 145 2.71 3.56 -14.24
C ILE A 145 2.20 4.79 -13.47
N LEU A 146 3.09 5.68 -13.03
CA LEU A 146 2.72 6.95 -12.39
C LEU A 146 1.98 7.90 -13.35
N GLY A 147 2.09 7.70 -14.66
CA GLY A 147 1.31 8.41 -15.66
C GLY A 147 -0.21 8.22 -15.49
N LEU A 148 -0.64 7.13 -14.83
CA LEU A 148 -2.05 6.88 -14.55
C LEU A 148 -2.70 7.95 -13.65
N PHE A 149 -1.92 8.72 -12.89
CA PHE A 149 -2.43 9.85 -12.12
C PHE A 149 -2.86 11.05 -12.98
N HIS A 150 -2.45 11.10 -14.25
CA HIS A 150 -2.87 12.13 -15.20
C HIS A 150 -4.13 11.75 -16.01
N ASP A 151 -4.58 10.50 -15.91
CA ASP A 151 -5.79 10.02 -16.59
C ASP A 151 -6.92 9.85 -15.56
N PRO A 152 -7.96 10.72 -15.60
CA PRO A 152 -9.08 10.65 -14.67
C PRO A 152 -9.91 9.36 -14.80
N ASN A 153 -9.76 8.60 -15.89
CA ASN A 153 -10.44 7.32 -16.12
C ASN A 153 -9.53 6.13 -15.83
N SER A 154 -8.35 6.36 -15.27
CA SER A 154 -7.44 5.27 -14.93
C SER A 154 -7.97 4.44 -13.75
N PRO A 155 -7.64 3.13 -13.68
CA PRO A 155 -8.02 2.29 -12.56
C PRO A 155 -7.48 2.79 -11.21
N VAL A 156 -6.41 3.57 -11.21
CA VAL A 156 -5.85 4.20 -10.00
C VAL A 156 -6.76 5.31 -9.50
N ILE A 157 -7.14 6.24 -10.40
CA ILE A 157 -8.03 7.35 -10.03
C ILE A 157 -9.42 6.83 -9.68
N GLU A 158 -9.94 5.86 -10.44
CA GLU A 158 -11.22 5.22 -10.14
C GLU A 158 -11.21 4.58 -8.74
N ALA A 159 -10.15 3.85 -8.40
CA ALA A 159 -10.02 3.24 -7.08
C ALA A 159 -9.96 4.27 -5.95
N ILE A 160 -9.21 5.37 -6.13
CA ILE A 160 -9.12 6.44 -5.13
C ILE A 160 -10.47 7.14 -4.93
N THR A 161 -11.16 7.46 -6.04
CA THR A 161 -12.42 8.21 -5.99
C THR A 161 -13.60 7.35 -5.53
N SER A 162 -13.64 6.06 -5.92
CA SER A 162 -14.72 5.15 -5.46
C SER A 162 -14.61 4.89 -3.96
N ALA A 163 -13.43 4.78 -3.42
CA ALA A 163 -13.21 4.63 -1.99
C ALA A 163 -13.63 5.88 -1.17
N ALA A 164 -13.59 7.06 -1.80
CA ALA A 164 -14.03 8.31 -1.17
C ALA A 164 -15.56 8.51 -1.21
N ASN A 165 -16.29 7.75 -2.04
CA ASN A 165 -17.73 7.89 -2.24
C ASN A 165 -18.57 6.75 -1.60
N GLY A 166 -17.93 5.77 -0.98
CA GLY A 166 -18.56 4.63 -0.29
C GLY A 166 -18.58 4.81 1.20
#